data_4ed4c9d910930b53015f764881c4ee3f
#
_entry.id   4ed4c9d910930b53015f764881c4ee3f
#
_cell.length_a   1.000
_cell.length_b   1.000
_cell.length_c   1.000
_cell.angle_alpha   90.00
_cell.angle_beta   90.00
_cell.angle_gamma   90.00
#
_symmetry.space_group_name_H-M   'P 1'
#
loop_
_entity.id
_entity.type
_entity.pdbx_description
1 polymer ?
#
loop_
_entity_poly.entity_id
_entity_poly.type
_entity_poly.pdbx_seq_one_letter_code
_entity_poly.pdbx_strand_id
1 'polypeptide(L)'
;MAQLFTQEVPEIYDGIIEIKNVVREPGSRAKIAVVSNDSSIDPVGACVGMRGSRVQAVVNELQGEKIEIIPWSDDTVTFAVNALAPALVSKVVMDEDAGRMEVIVPDDQLSLAIGRRGQNVRLASQLTGWYIDILTETQESERRQEETRTRSARFMESLDIDDVIAHLLIAEGFVMVEDIACLLYTSDAADDRIC
;
A
#
# COMPACT_ATOMS: atom_id res chain seq x y z
N MET A 1 9.44 -18.78 15.84
CA MET A 1 9.14 -17.37 16.23
C MET A 1 7.81 -17.27 16.97
N ALA A 2 6.67 -17.63 16.42
CA ALA A 2 5.38 -17.54 17.11
C ALA A 2 5.42 -18.22 18.51
N GLN A 3 5.95 -19.41 18.61
CA GLN A 3 6.11 -20.11 19.90
C GLN A 3 6.96 -19.35 20.93
N LEU A 4 8.00 -18.64 20.50
CA LEU A 4 8.82 -17.82 21.39
C LEU A 4 8.01 -16.64 21.93
N PHE A 5 7.23 -15.98 21.06
CA PHE A 5 6.32 -14.91 21.51
C PHE A 5 5.24 -15.44 22.48
N THR A 6 4.71 -16.64 22.25
CA THR A 6 3.74 -17.25 23.18
C THR A 6 4.36 -17.51 24.58
N GLN A 7 5.66 -17.78 24.65
CA GLN A 7 6.35 -17.96 25.93
C GLN A 7 6.63 -16.65 26.65
N GLU A 8 6.99 -15.60 25.89
CA GLU A 8 7.42 -14.31 26.46
C GLU A 8 6.24 -13.33 26.69
N VAL A 9 5.08 -13.54 26.03
CA VAL A 9 3.92 -12.64 26.04
C VAL A 9 2.71 -13.40 26.59
N PRO A 10 2.38 -13.22 27.88
CA PRO A 10 1.23 -13.90 28.51
C PRO A 10 -0.09 -13.63 27.80
N GLU A 11 -0.27 -12.43 27.26
CA GLU A 11 -1.49 -12.03 26.54
C GLU A 11 -1.71 -12.84 25.24
N ILE A 12 -0.61 -13.36 24.64
CA ILE A 12 -0.70 -14.31 23.50
C ILE A 12 -1.06 -15.70 24.01
N TYR A 13 -0.45 -16.13 25.11
CA TYR A 13 -0.75 -17.43 25.72
C TYR A 13 -2.22 -17.53 26.15
N ASP A 14 -2.77 -16.45 26.70
CA ASP A 14 -4.15 -16.36 27.18
C ASP A 14 -5.16 -16.14 26.01
N GLY A 15 -4.68 -15.99 24.77
CA GLY A 15 -5.53 -15.79 23.58
C GLY A 15 -6.13 -14.40 23.45
N ILE A 16 -5.67 -13.43 24.24
CA ILE A 16 -6.10 -12.01 24.15
C ILE A 16 -5.48 -11.37 22.91
N ILE A 17 -4.22 -11.66 22.65
CA ILE A 17 -3.50 -11.23 21.45
C ILE A 17 -3.30 -12.41 20.52
N GLU A 18 -3.62 -12.21 19.25
CA GLU A 18 -3.45 -13.21 18.20
C GLU A 18 -2.35 -12.78 17.22
N ILE A 19 -1.47 -13.73 16.87
CA ILE A 19 -0.50 -13.58 15.80
C ILE A 19 -1.18 -14.00 14.49
N LYS A 20 -1.43 -13.05 13.60
CA LYS A 20 -2.09 -13.30 12.30
C LYS A 20 -1.12 -13.84 11.26
N ASN A 21 0.07 -13.29 11.19
CA ASN A 21 1.06 -13.70 10.20
C ASN A 21 2.48 -13.42 10.68
N VAL A 22 3.44 -14.21 10.19
CA VAL A 22 4.87 -14.06 10.47
C VAL A 22 5.64 -14.26 9.19
N VAL A 23 6.43 -13.27 8.80
CA VAL A 23 7.37 -13.36 7.68
C VAL A 23 8.77 -13.13 8.17
N ARG A 24 9.74 -13.86 7.60
CA ARG A 24 11.07 -13.92 8.17
C ARG A 24 12.13 -14.15 7.11
N GLU A 25 13.20 -13.38 7.20
CA GLU A 25 14.49 -13.71 6.60
C GLU A 25 15.44 -14.15 7.72
N PRO A 26 15.67 -15.46 7.87
CA PRO A 26 16.42 -16.01 8.98
C PRO A 26 17.80 -15.37 9.16
N GLY A 27 18.12 -15.00 10.39
CA GLY A 27 19.39 -14.35 10.73
C GLY A 27 19.49 -12.87 10.35
N SER A 28 18.44 -12.28 9.80
CA SER A 28 18.42 -10.87 9.36
C SER A 28 17.26 -10.09 9.97
N ARG A 29 16.05 -10.30 9.48
CA ARG A 29 14.87 -9.52 9.87
C ARG A 29 13.59 -10.33 9.78
N ALA A 30 12.65 -10.01 10.66
CA ALA A 30 11.31 -10.58 10.63
C ALA A 30 10.27 -9.51 10.89
N LYS A 31 9.07 -9.71 10.33
CA LYS A 31 7.86 -8.95 10.64
C LYS A 31 6.80 -9.90 11.17
N ILE A 32 6.12 -9.48 12.23
CA ILE A 32 5.04 -10.24 12.86
C ILE A 32 3.79 -9.36 12.95
N ALA A 33 2.69 -9.83 12.40
CA ALA A 33 1.41 -9.14 12.45
C ALA A 33 0.61 -9.65 13.65
N VAL A 34 0.18 -8.72 14.51
CA VAL A 34 -0.55 -9.01 15.74
C VAL A 34 -1.83 -8.20 15.83
N VAL A 35 -2.85 -8.79 16.42
CA VAL A 35 -4.12 -8.14 16.71
C VAL A 35 -4.57 -8.46 18.12
N SER A 36 -5.25 -7.53 18.77
CA SER A 36 -5.89 -7.78 20.07
C SER A 36 -7.38 -8.07 19.88
N ASN A 37 -7.85 -9.09 20.57
CA ASN A 37 -9.30 -9.39 20.71
C ASN A 37 -9.97 -8.51 21.76
N ASP A 38 -9.16 -7.77 22.57
CA ASP A 38 -9.62 -6.79 23.56
C ASP A 38 -9.16 -5.39 23.13
N SER A 39 -10.12 -4.51 22.85
CA SER A 39 -9.86 -3.14 22.40
C SER A 39 -9.13 -2.25 23.44
N SER A 40 -9.08 -2.67 24.70
CA SER A 40 -8.37 -1.97 25.78
C SER A 40 -6.86 -2.28 25.80
N ILE A 41 -6.41 -3.30 25.07
CA ILE A 41 -5.03 -3.76 25.07
C ILE A 41 -4.36 -3.43 23.73
N ASP A 42 -3.25 -2.68 23.80
CA ASP A 42 -2.37 -2.44 22.67
C ASP A 42 -1.55 -3.70 22.38
N PRO A 43 -1.80 -4.40 21.23
CA PRO A 43 -1.11 -5.63 20.91
C PRO A 43 0.38 -5.42 20.65
N VAL A 44 0.77 -4.28 20.09
CA VAL A 44 2.18 -3.95 19.82
C VAL A 44 2.92 -3.71 21.12
N GLY A 45 2.37 -2.84 21.97
CA GLY A 45 2.95 -2.53 23.27
C GLY A 45 3.11 -3.75 24.17
N ALA A 46 2.14 -4.64 24.20
CA ALA A 46 2.19 -5.88 24.96
C ALA A 46 3.30 -6.83 24.46
N CYS A 47 3.44 -6.98 23.13
CA CYS A 47 4.50 -7.81 22.55
C CYS A 47 5.91 -7.21 22.70
N VAL A 48 6.02 -5.88 22.68
CA VAL A 48 7.28 -5.16 22.93
C VAL A 48 7.71 -5.31 24.40
N GLY A 49 6.75 -5.14 25.30
CA GLY A 49 6.98 -5.17 26.74
C GLY A 49 7.67 -3.91 27.26
N MET A 50 7.81 -3.83 28.59
CA MET A 50 8.45 -2.67 29.24
C MET A 50 9.88 -2.47 28.68
N ARG A 51 10.13 -1.30 28.11
CA ARG A 51 11.43 -0.92 27.51
C ARG A 51 11.96 -1.95 26.48
N GLY A 52 11.06 -2.69 25.83
CA GLY A 52 11.43 -3.69 24.84
C GLY A 52 11.89 -5.02 25.41
N SER A 53 11.67 -5.30 26.70
CA SER A 53 12.20 -6.49 27.38
C SER A 53 11.73 -7.80 26.75
N ARG A 54 10.45 -7.90 26.36
CA ARG A 54 9.87 -9.12 25.79
C ARG A 54 10.39 -9.40 24.38
N VAL A 55 10.31 -8.38 23.51
CA VAL A 55 10.83 -8.53 22.13
C VAL A 55 12.34 -8.77 22.14
N GLN A 56 13.10 -8.18 23.07
CA GLN A 56 14.54 -8.39 23.18
C GLN A 56 14.87 -9.82 23.62
N ALA A 57 14.06 -10.43 24.48
CA ALA A 57 14.23 -11.85 24.84
C ALA A 57 14.11 -12.74 23.60
N VAL A 58 13.07 -12.51 22.77
CA VAL A 58 12.90 -13.25 21.50
C VAL A 58 14.06 -12.99 20.52
N VAL A 59 14.51 -11.73 20.39
CA VAL A 59 15.65 -11.34 19.54
C VAL A 59 16.91 -12.08 19.96
N ASN A 60 17.16 -12.21 21.27
CA ASN A 60 18.35 -12.91 21.80
C ASN A 60 18.30 -14.42 21.48
N GLU A 61 17.14 -15.06 21.62
CA GLU A 61 16.95 -16.47 21.25
C GLU A 61 17.16 -16.69 19.73
N LEU A 62 16.87 -15.69 18.92
CA LEU A 62 17.06 -15.71 17.46
C LEU A 62 18.42 -15.13 17.02
N GLN A 63 19.39 -15.06 17.96
CA GLN A 63 20.77 -14.65 17.69
C GLN A 63 20.91 -13.24 17.08
N GLY A 64 20.05 -12.32 17.51
CA GLY A 64 20.11 -10.91 17.10
C GLY A 64 19.31 -10.57 15.85
N GLU A 65 18.41 -11.43 15.39
CA GLU A 65 17.48 -11.14 14.29
C GLU A 65 16.56 -9.98 14.66
N LYS A 66 16.47 -8.97 13.81
CA LYS A 66 15.60 -7.80 14.05
C LYS A 66 14.15 -8.19 13.87
N ILE A 67 13.32 -7.90 14.86
CA ILE A 67 11.89 -8.19 14.84
C ILE A 67 11.09 -6.90 14.84
N GLU A 68 10.18 -6.78 13.88
CA GLU A 68 9.21 -5.69 13.78
C GLU A 68 7.81 -6.23 14.06
N ILE A 69 7.15 -5.62 15.04
CA ILE A 69 5.80 -5.98 15.45
C ILE A 69 4.85 -4.99 14.78
N ILE A 70 3.95 -5.50 13.95
CA ILE A 70 3.07 -4.75 13.08
C ILE A 70 1.64 -4.93 13.56
N PRO A 71 0.88 -3.85 13.81
CA PRO A 71 -0.54 -3.97 14.09
C PRO A 71 -1.27 -4.46 12.83
N TRP A 72 -1.95 -5.59 12.96
CA TRP A 72 -2.79 -6.10 11.89
C TRP A 72 -4.07 -5.28 11.77
N SER A 73 -4.61 -5.18 10.56
CA SER A 73 -5.87 -4.51 10.26
C SER A 73 -6.65 -5.32 9.23
N ASP A 74 -7.98 -5.34 9.36
CA ASP A 74 -8.88 -5.86 8.33
C ASP A 74 -8.86 -5.02 7.05
N ASP A 75 -8.59 -3.71 7.19
CA ASP A 75 -8.36 -2.83 6.07
C ASP A 75 -6.97 -3.07 5.46
N THR A 76 -6.98 -3.59 4.23
CA THR A 76 -5.77 -3.97 3.50
C THR A 76 -4.80 -2.81 3.32
N VAL A 77 -5.32 -1.60 3.06
CA VAL A 77 -4.49 -0.40 2.87
C VAL A 77 -3.78 -0.02 4.16
N THR A 78 -4.52 0.05 5.26
CA THR A 78 -3.97 0.32 6.59
C THR A 78 -2.93 -0.73 6.98
N PHE A 79 -3.20 -1.99 6.71
CA PHE A 79 -2.25 -3.07 7.01
C PHE A 79 -0.96 -2.95 6.19
N ALA A 80 -1.06 -2.61 4.90
CA ALA A 80 0.12 -2.40 4.05
C ALA A 80 0.97 -1.20 4.50
N VAL A 81 0.32 -0.10 4.88
CA VAL A 81 1.00 1.07 5.45
C VAL A 81 1.74 0.70 6.73
N ASN A 82 1.09 -0.02 7.64
CA ASN A 82 1.71 -0.50 8.88
C ASN A 82 2.89 -1.43 8.58
N ALA A 83 2.76 -2.32 7.60
CA ALA A 83 3.80 -3.27 7.21
C ALA A 83 5.04 -2.61 6.61
N LEU A 84 4.93 -1.42 6.03
CA LEU A 84 6.04 -0.64 5.48
C LEU A 84 6.77 0.20 6.54
N ALA A 85 6.25 0.27 7.77
CA ALA A 85 6.95 0.98 8.84
C ALA A 85 8.43 0.58 8.90
N PRO A 86 9.32 1.52 9.26
CA PRO A 86 9.10 2.87 9.76
C PRO A 86 8.96 3.95 8.67
N ALA A 87 8.87 3.60 7.38
CA ALA A 87 8.68 4.57 6.31
C ALA A 87 7.31 5.23 6.38
N LEU A 88 7.25 6.51 6.10
CA LEU A 88 6.02 7.25 5.97
C LEU A 88 5.44 7.03 4.58
N VAL A 89 4.12 6.85 4.50
CA VAL A 89 3.38 6.65 3.25
C VAL A 89 2.46 7.85 3.03
N SER A 90 2.53 8.46 1.85
CA SER A 90 1.67 9.60 1.48
C SER A 90 0.34 9.13 0.90
N LYS A 91 0.38 8.09 0.04
CA LYS A 91 -0.80 7.61 -0.68
C LYS A 91 -0.64 6.14 -1.05
N VAL A 92 -1.76 5.43 -1.11
CA VAL A 92 -1.82 4.05 -1.62
C VAL A 92 -2.88 3.99 -2.72
N VAL A 93 -2.53 3.35 -3.82
CA VAL A 93 -3.45 3.03 -4.92
C VAL A 93 -3.49 1.51 -5.04
N MET A 94 -4.67 0.94 -4.93
CA MET A 94 -4.88 -0.51 -4.93
C MET A 94 -5.53 -0.94 -6.25
N ASP A 95 -4.97 -1.98 -6.85
CA ASP A 95 -5.53 -2.70 -8.00
C ASP A 95 -5.88 -4.12 -7.53
N GLU A 96 -7.16 -4.32 -7.22
CA GLU A 96 -7.66 -5.59 -6.70
C GLU A 96 -7.59 -6.69 -7.74
N ASP A 97 -7.85 -6.37 -9.00
CA ASP A 97 -7.86 -7.34 -10.09
C ASP A 97 -6.46 -7.91 -10.36
N ALA A 98 -5.45 -7.05 -10.25
CA ALA A 98 -4.05 -7.43 -10.41
C ALA A 98 -3.39 -7.95 -9.11
N GLY A 99 -4.05 -7.81 -7.95
CA GLY A 99 -3.45 -8.10 -6.65
C GLY A 99 -2.23 -7.23 -6.35
N ARG A 100 -2.22 -6.01 -6.88
CA ARG A 100 -1.10 -5.07 -6.84
C ARG A 100 -1.47 -3.80 -6.08
N MET A 101 -0.49 -3.25 -5.40
CA MET A 101 -0.63 -2.03 -4.63
C MET A 101 0.54 -1.09 -4.94
N GLU A 102 0.23 0.11 -5.41
CA GLU A 102 1.22 1.18 -5.60
C GLU A 102 1.21 2.07 -4.35
N VAL A 103 2.37 2.19 -3.73
CA VAL A 103 2.55 2.97 -2.51
C VAL A 103 3.43 4.18 -2.83
N ILE A 104 2.87 5.36 -2.66
CA ILE A 104 3.55 6.62 -2.89
C ILE A 104 4.12 7.11 -1.56
N VAL A 105 5.41 7.38 -1.56
CA VAL A 105 6.16 7.87 -0.40
C VAL A 105 6.83 9.20 -0.71
N PRO A 106 7.11 10.06 0.31
CA PRO A 106 7.97 11.21 0.15
C PRO A 106 9.34 10.78 -0.39
N ASP A 107 9.99 11.63 -1.18
CA ASP A 107 11.25 11.30 -1.85
C ASP A 107 12.38 10.89 -0.87
N ASP A 108 12.41 11.51 0.31
CA ASP A 108 13.36 11.19 1.39
C ASP A 108 13.09 9.83 2.07
N GLN A 109 11.86 9.29 1.93
CA GLN A 109 11.46 8.02 2.54
C GLN A 109 11.67 6.80 1.64
N LEU A 110 11.97 7.00 0.35
CA LEU A 110 12.11 5.91 -0.63
C LEU A 110 13.08 4.82 -0.17
N SER A 111 14.28 5.22 0.25
CA SER A 111 15.29 4.26 0.69
C SER A 111 14.88 3.47 1.93
N LEU A 112 14.09 4.09 2.81
CA LEU A 112 13.58 3.47 4.03
C LEU A 112 12.44 2.49 3.71
N ALA A 113 11.52 2.89 2.82
CA ALA A 113 10.41 2.08 2.38
C ALA A 113 10.86 0.81 1.65
N ILE A 114 11.81 0.94 0.73
CA ILE A 114 12.42 -0.19 0.02
C ILE A 114 13.26 -1.04 0.99
N GLY A 115 14.05 -0.37 1.83
CA GLY A 115 15.00 -1.01 2.72
C GLY A 115 16.24 -1.57 1.99
N ARG A 116 17.20 -2.05 2.78
CA ARG A 116 18.44 -2.60 2.25
C ARG A 116 18.17 -3.80 1.33
N ARG A 117 18.58 -3.72 0.06
CA ARG A 117 18.34 -4.75 -0.97
C ARG A 117 16.86 -5.13 -1.15
N GLY A 118 15.95 -4.19 -0.95
CA GLY A 118 14.51 -4.44 -1.06
C GLY A 118 13.92 -5.28 0.08
N GLN A 119 14.62 -5.41 1.21
CA GLN A 119 14.19 -6.27 2.31
C GLN A 119 12.88 -5.81 2.94
N ASN A 120 12.71 -4.49 3.16
CA ASN A 120 11.51 -3.98 3.83
C ASN A 120 10.26 -4.20 2.98
N VAL A 121 10.29 -3.80 1.71
CA VAL A 121 9.15 -3.98 0.79
C VAL A 121 8.85 -5.45 0.53
N ARG A 122 9.87 -6.30 0.41
CA ARG A 122 9.69 -7.76 0.20
C ARG A 122 9.02 -8.43 1.40
N LEU A 123 9.45 -8.11 2.61
CA LEU A 123 8.81 -8.62 3.83
C LEU A 123 7.38 -8.08 3.99
N ALA A 124 7.15 -6.79 3.68
CA ALA A 124 5.82 -6.20 3.70
C ALA A 124 4.88 -6.88 2.68
N SER A 125 5.35 -7.11 1.45
CA SER A 125 4.62 -7.82 0.42
C SER A 125 4.24 -9.25 0.83
N GLN A 126 5.19 -9.99 1.41
CA GLN A 126 4.92 -11.35 1.92
C GLN A 126 3.97 -11.35 3.11
N LEU A 127 4.04 -10.34 3.99
CA LEU A 127 3.19 -10.23 5.17
C LEU A 127 1.74 -9.95 4.80
N THR A 128 1.53 -9.06 3.84
CA THR A 128 0.20 -8.62 3.38
C THR A 128 -0.41 -9.53 2.32
N GLY A 129 0.43 -10.27 1.58
CA GLY A 129 0.00 -11.09 0.44
C GLY A 129 -0.22 -10.29 -0.85
N TRP A 130 0.14 -8.99 -0.87
CA TRP A 130 -0.01 -8.10 -2.01
C TRP A 130 1.34 -7.80 -2.65
N TYR A 131 1.35 -7.65 -3.97
CA TYR A 131 2.52 -7.12 -4.66
C TYR A 131 2.60 -5.61 -4.42
N ILE A 132 3.63 -5.16 -3.70
CA ILE A 132 3.82 -3.76 -3.33
C ILE A 132 4.88 -3.12 -4.22
N ASP A 133 4.47 -2.08 -4.96
CA ASP A 133 5.34 -1.22 -5.74
C ASP A 133 5.49 0.13 -5.03
N ILE A 134 6.72 0.62 -4.91
CA ILE A 134 6.99 1.87 -4.21
C ILE A 134 7.43 2.93 -5.23
N LEU A 135 6.75 4.06 -5.22
CA LEU A 135 7.02 5.22 -6.04
C LEU A 135 7.24 6.45 -5.14
N THR A 136 8.05 7.40 -5.59
CA THR A 136 8.12 8.69 -4.94
C THR A 136 7.00 9.61 -5.41
N GLU A 137 6.71 10.67 -4.64
CA GLU A 137 5.76 11.72 -5.03
C GLU A 137 6.20 12.38 -6.35
N THR A 138 7.50 12.59 -6.53
CA THR A 138 8.08 13.14 -7.77
C THR A 138 7.83 12.20 -8.95
N GLN A 139 8.14 10.90 -8.81
CA GLN A 139 7.92 9.91 -9.87
C GLN A 139 6.44 9.77 -10.24
N GLU A 140 5.56 9.79 -9.27
CA GLU A 140 4.12 9.71 -9.50
C GLU A 140 3.61 10.98 -10.22
N SER A 141 4.10 12.15 -9.84
CA SER A 141 3.77 13.41 -10.52
C SER A 141 4.26 13.44 -11.97
N GLU A 142 5.50 13.03 -12.22
CA GLU A 142 6.07 12.93 -13.56
C GLU A 142 5.28 11.95 -14.44
N ARG A 143 4.92 10.78 -13.90
CA ARG A 143 4.10 9.79 -14.59
C ARG A 143 2.75 10.36 -14.99
N ARG A 144 2.05 11.04 -14.08
CA ARG A 144 0.75 11.68 -14.38
C ARG A 144 0.87 12.77 -15.44
N GLN A 145 1.92 13.58 -15.38
CA GLN A 145 2.14 14.62 -16.39
C GLN A 145 2.36 14.00 -17.77
N GLU A 146 3.16 12.93 -17.86
CA GLU A 146 3.40 12.24 -19.14
C GLU A 146 2.15 11.50 -19.64
N GLU A 147 1.38 10.88 -18.76
CA GLU A 147 0.07 10.29 -19.12
C GLU A 147 -0.90 11.34 -19.66
N THR A 148 -0.98 12.50 -19.00
CA THR A 148 -1.83 13.62 -19.45
C THR A 148 -1.35 14.13 -20.80
N ARG A 149 -0.06 14.33 -20.98
CA ARG A 149 0.54 14.80 -22.23
C ARG A 149 0.27 13.83 -23.39
N THR A 150 0.46 12.53 -23.14
CA THR A 150 0.21 11.50 -24.14
C THR A 150 -1.27 11.41 -24.52
N ARG A 151 -2.16 11.55 -23.53
CA ARG A 151 -3.60 11.56 -23.74
C ARG A 151 -4.06 12.80 -24.50
N SER A 152 -3.55 14.00 -24.13
CA SER A 152 -3.80 15.25 -24.84
C SER A 152 -3.39 15.16 -26.32
N ALA A 153 -2.18 14.64 -26.59
CA ALA A 153 -1.70 14.45 -27.95
C ALA A 153 -2.61 13.52 -28.78
N ARG A 154 -3.12 12.43 -28.18
CA ARG A 154 -4.08 11.53 -28.86
C ARG A 154 -5.40 12.23 -29.18
N PHE A 155 -5.95 13.02 -28.26
CA PHE A 155 -7.18 13.76 -28.50
C PHE A 155 -6.99 14.82 -29.60
N MET A 156 -5.88 15.56 -29.58
CA MET A 156 -5.54 16.54 -30.61
C MET A 156 -5.46 15.89 -32.00
N GLU A 157 -4.75 14.77 -32.11
CA GLU A 157 -4.57 14.04 -33.38
C GLU A 157 -5.88 13.42 -33.89
N SER A 158 -6.68 12.83 -33.00
CA SER A 158 -7.87 12.07 -33.39
C SER A 158 -9.10 12.94 -33.64
N LEU A 159 -9.22 14.08 -32.94
CA LEU A 159 -10.38 14.95 -32.97
C LEU A 159 -10.11 16.27 -33.70
N ASP A 160 -8.89 16.54 -34.15
CA ASP A 160 -8.44 17.79 -34.78
C ASP A 160 -8.78 19.03 -33.92
N ILE A 161 -8.52 18.93 -32.60
CA ILE A 161 -8.78 19.96 -31.61
C ILE A 161 -7.48 20.56 -31.08
N ASP A 162 -7.57 21.74 -30.48
CA ASP A 162 -6.41 22.37 -29.83
C ASP A 162 -6.11 21.80 -28.44
N ASP A 163 -4.93 22.14 -27.91
CA ASP A 163 -4.44 21.67 -26.62
C ASP A 163 -5.36 22.07 -25.45
N VAL A 164 -6.01 23.25 -25.53
CA VAL A 164 -6.91 23.73 -24.47
C VAL A 164 -8.14 22.83 -24.36
N ILE A 165 -8.74 22.49 -25.50
CA ILE A 165 -9.92 21.61 -25.56
C ILE A 165 -9.52 20.19 -25.12
N ALA A 166 -8.36 19.68 -25.57
CA ALA A 166 -7.87 18.37 -25.16
C ALA A 166 -7.70 18.28 -23.64
N HIS A 167 -7.12 19.31 -23.01
CA HIS A 167 -6.98 19.36 -21.56
C HIS A 167 -8.33 19.45 -20.82
N LEU A 168 -9.30 20.19 -21.35
CA LEU A 168 -10.65 20.24 -20.79
C LEU A 168 -11.32 18.87 -20.83
N LEU A 169 -11.21 18.13 -21.94
CA LEU A 169 -11.75 16.78 -22.05
C LEU A 169 -11.12 15.82 -21.00
N ILE A 170 -9.83 15.93 -20.80
CA ILE A 170 -9.14 15.14 -19.77
C ILE A 170 -9.62 15.52 -18.36
N ALA A 171 -9.81 16.81 -18.09
CA ALA A 171 -10.30 17.30 -16.81
C ALA A 171 -11.74 16.84 -16.51
N GLU A 172 -12.59 16.69 -17.53
CA GLU A 172 -13.93 16.12 -17.43
C GLU A 172 -13.95 14.59 -17.28
N GLY A 173 -12.77 13.94 -17.32
CA GLY A 173 -12.62 12.51 -17.06
C GLY A 173 -12.63 11.61 -18.28
N PHE A 174 -12.59 12.16 -19.52
CA PHE A 174 -12.49 11.34 -20.72
C PHE A 174 -11.13 10.69 -20.84
N VAL A 175 -11.13 9.36 -21.05
CA VAL A 175 -9.92 8.54 -21.12
C VAL A 175 -9.60 8.17 -22.57
N MET A 176 -10.63 7.89 -23.36
CA MET A 176 -10.52 7.45 -24.76
C MET A 176 -11.35 8.34 -25.68
N VAL A 177 -11.00 8.33 -26.97
CA VAL A 177 -11.75 9.06 -28.01
C VAL A 177 -13.17 8.49 -28.17
N GLU A 178 -13.31 7.21 -27.97
CA GLU A 178 -14.57 6.47 -28.02
C GLU A 178 -15.58 6.94 -26.96
N ASP A 179 -15.11 7.37 -25.79
CA ASP A 179 -15.97 7.90 -24.72
C ASP A 179 -16.72 9.17 -25.19
N ILE A 180 -16.04 9.99 -25.99
CA ILE A 180 -16.60 11.22 -26.56
C ILE A 180 -17.61 10.88 -27.69
N ALA A 181 -17.28 9.88 -28.52
CA ALA A 181 -18.17 9.43 -29.59
C ALA A 181 -19.49 8.87 -29.05
N CYS A 182 -19.45 8.15 -27.91
CA CYS A 182 -20.65 7.66 -27.24
C CYS A 182 -21.57 8.79 -26.75
N LEU A 183 -21.01 9.90 -26.27
CA LEU A 183 -21.82 11.07 -25.85
C LEU A 183 -22.51 11.76 -27.01
N LEU A 184 -21.83 11.91 -28.14
CA LEU A 184 -22.42 12.49 -29.34
C LEU A 184 -23.59 11.65 -29.87
N TYR A 185 -23.44 10.32 -29.84
CA TYR A 185 -24.50 9.40 -30.27
C TYR A 185 -25.73 9.41 -29.36
N THR A 186 -25.54 9.56 -28.04
CA THR A 186 -26.66 9.66 -27.09
C THR A 186 -27.37 11.01 -27.16
N SER A 187 -26.70 12.09 -27.55
CA SER A 187 -27.29 13.43 -27.75
C SER A 187 -28.21 13.45 -28.97
N ASP A 188 -27.80 12.84 -30.09
CA ASP A 188 -28.62 12.78 -31.31
C ASP A 188 -29.86 11.87 -31.14
N ALA A 189 -29.79 10.84 -30.28
CA ALA A 189 -30.94 9.99 -30.02
C ALA A 189 -32.02 10.66 -29.12
N ALA A 190 -31.69 11.75 -28.46
CA ALA A 190 -32.65 12.53 -27.64
C ALA A 190 -33.47 13.55 -28.44
N ASP A 191 -33.01 13.93 -29.63
CA ASP A 191 -33.70 14.92 -30.48
C ASP A 191 -34.75 14.30 -31.42
N ASP A 192 -34.78 12.97 -31.58
CA ASP A 192 -35.75 12.25 -32.43
C ASP A 192 -37.09 11.92 -31.74
N ARG A 193 -37.38 12.53 -30.59
CA ARG A 193 -38.66 12.36 -29.89
C ARG A 193 -39.53 13.62 -29.86
N ILE A 194 -39.55 14.34 -30.97
CA ILE A 194 -40.62 15.34 -31.20
C ILE A 194 -41.18 15.14 -32.61
N CYS A 195 -42.14 14.25 -32.72
CA CYS A 195 -43.24 14.24 -33.67
C CYS A 195 -44.43 13.51 -33.09
#